data_ab6351b311003745c3742f5e2bae5651
#
_entry.id   ab6351b311003745c3742f5e2bae5651
#
_cell.length_a   1.000
_cell.length_b   1.000
_cell.length_c   1.000
_cell.angle_alpha   90.00
_cell.angle_beta   90.00
_cell.angle_gamma   90.00
#
_symmetry.space_group_name_H-M   'P 1'
#
loop_
_entity.id
_entity.type
_entity.pdbx_description
1 polymer ?
#
loop_
_entity_poly.entity_id
_entity_poly.type
_entity_poly.pdbx_seq_one_letter_code
_entity_poly.pdbx_strand_id
1 'polypeptide(L)'
;LEDARFFWKKDTSDNFSDKTLELKRVVFHNRLGSVYEKINRLSELSLIFKNELNMNEDNYLNLKDSIAVCKNDLVSEVVREFPVLQGTMGYYYANKSGSKKAIGLAIRDHYKPYGPSDSCPSTNISQMLAVLDKIDTIVGFFLINEAPSSSKDPFALRRAGLGIIRILSEGKFKLKLSQIIESATDIYIDNTITLKQIKANE
;
A
#
# COMPACT_ATOMS: atom_id res chain seq x y z
N LEU A 1 12.92 15.97 22.18
CA LEU A 1 14.03 15.56 21.30
C LEU A 1 14.68 14.24 21.76
N GLU A 2 14.81 14.00 23.08
CA GLU A 2 15.35 12.73 23.61
C GLU A 2 14.46 11.55 23.28
N ASP A 3 13.14 11.68 23.44
CA ASP A 3 12.17 10.64 23.11
C ASP A 3 12.20 10.26 21.61
N ALA A 4 12.30 11.26 20.73
CA ALA A 4 12.41 11.00 19.29
C ALA A 4 13.69 10.25 18.92
N ARG A 5 14.81 10.55 19.62
CA ARG A 5 16.08 9.83 19.45
C ARG A 5 16.00 8.40 19.99
N PHE A 6 15.29 8.21 21.10
CA PHE A 6 15.05 6.89 21.69
C PHE A 6 14.22 6.02 20.73
N PHE A 7 13.07 6.54 20.25
CA PHE A 7 12.23 5.83 19.30
C PHE A 7 12.97 5.48 18.00
N TRP A 8 13.74 6.44 17.44
CA TRP A 8 14.56 6.18 16.26
C TRP A 8 15.55 5.03 16.47
N LYS A 9 16.26 5.02 17.60
CA LYS A 9 17.20 3.93 17.92
C LYS A 9 16.51 2.59 18.03
N LYS A 10 15.36 2.54 18.70
CA LYS A 10 14.56 1.33 18.86
C LYS A 10 14.04 0.82 17.51
N ASP A 11 13.48 1.71 16.69
CA ASP A 11 12.93 1.38 15.40
C ASP A 11 13.97 0.92 14.37
N THR A 12 15.24 1.34 14.55
CA THR A 12 16.36 0.99 13.66
C THR A 12 17.29 -0.07 14.23
N SER A 13 16.95 -0.71 15.37
CA SER A 13 17.73 -1.81 15.94
C SER A 13 17.61 -3.08 15.11
N ASP A 14 16.45 -3.31 14.51
CA ASP A 14 16.14 -4.48 13.71
C ASP A 14 16.10 -4.11 12.22
N ASN A 15 16.18 -5.13 11.35
CA ASN A 15 16.05 -4.91 9.93
C ASN A 15 14.61 -4.50 9.59
N PHE A 16 14.45 -3.43 8.80
CA PHE A 16 13.14 -2.89 8.44
C PHE A 16 12.23 -3.91 7.72
N SER A 17 12.79 -4.83 6.94
CA SER A 17 12.04 -5.89 6.26
C SER A 17 11.42 -6.90 7.22
N ASP A 18 12.02 -7.13 8.38
CA ASP A 18 11.54 -8.16 9.32
C ASP A 18 10.24 -7.74 10.00
N LYS A 19 9.93 -6.45 10.01
CA LYS A 19 8.69 -5.88 10.55
C LYS A 19 7.43 -6.27 9.75
N THR A 20 7.56 -6.80 8.54
CA THR A 20 6.40 -7.17 7.71
C THR A 20 5.46 -8.18 8.41
N LEU A 21 6.01 -9.12 9.16
CA LEU A 21 5.19 -10.11 9.90
C LEU A 21 4.38 -9.49 11.04
N GLU A 22 4.84 -8.39 11.62
CA GLU A 22 4.11 -7.67 12.66
C GLU A 22 2.82 -7.02 12.13
N LEU A 23 2.74 -6.74 10.83
CA LEU A 23 1.54 -6.21 10.17
C LEU A 23 0.32 -7.14 10.27
N LYS A 24 0.50 -8.42 10.62
CA LYS A 24 -0.60 -9.35 10.92
C LYS A 24 -1.44 -8.89 12.11
N ARG A 25 -0.86 -8.10 13.01
CA ARG A 25 -1.53 -7.53 14.19
C ARG A 25 -2.15 -6.16 13.93
N VAL A 26 -1.84 -5.54 12.80
CA VAL A 26 -2.39 -4.23 12.40
C VAL A 26 -3.65 -4.47 11.58
N VAL A 27 -4.80 -4.16 12.16
CA VAL A 27 -6.10 -4.32 11.48
C VAL A 27 -6.22 -3.27 10.37
N PHE A 28 -6.41 -3.70 9.12
CA PHE A 28 -6.78 -2.82 8.04
C PHE A 28 -8.28 -2.48 8.13
N HIS A 29 -9.12 -3.50 8.20
CA HIS A 29 -10.54 -3.39 8.50
C HIS A 29 -11.06 -4.75 9.00
N ASN A 30 -11.99 -4.77 9.97
CA ASN A 30 -12.49 -6.01 10.59
C ASN A 30 -13.01 -7.06 9.58
N ARG A 31 -13.55 -6.62 8.45
CA ARG A 31 -14.09 -7.47 7.37
C ARG A 31 -13.11 -7.69 6.20
N LEU A 32 -12.02 -6.92 6.14
CA LEU A 32 -11.02 -6.99 5.06
C LEU A 32 -9.66 -7.51 5.54
N GLY A 33 -9.57 -7.83 6.85
CA GLY A 33 -8.39 -8.42 7.45
C GLY A 33 -7.34 -7.42 7.90
N SER A 34 -6.11 -7.88 8.00
CA SER A 34 -4.94 -7.14 8.47
C SER A 34 -4.25 -6.37 7.33
N VAL A 35 -3.34 -5.48 7.71
CA VAL A 35 -2.45 -4.81 6.75
C VAL A 35 -1.52 -5.82 6.07
N TYR A 36 -1.16 -6.91 6.73
CA TYR A 36 -0.38 -7.99 6.11
C TYR A 36 -1.14 -8.65 4.94
N GLU A 37 -2.42 -8.95 5.13
CA GLU A 37 -3.28 -9.51 4.06
C GLU A 37 -3.42 -8.52 2.91
N LYS A 38 -3.54 -7.21 3.21
CA LYS A 38 -3.49 -6.17 2.18
C LYS A 38 -2.19 -6.23 1.38
N ILE A 39 -1.03 -6.32 2.02
CA ILE A 39 0.28 -6.45 1.33
C ILE A 39 0.30 -7.67 0.40
N ASN A 40 -0.25 -8.80 0.81
CA ASN A 40 -0.33 -9.99 -0.03
C ASN A 40 -1.19 -9.74 -1.27
N ARG A 41 -2.38 -9.13 -1.13
CA ARG A 41 -3.23 -8.76 -2.28
C ARG A 41 -2.53 -7.79 -3.24
N LEU A 42 -1.81 -6.78 -2.70
CA LEU A 42 -1.01 -5.87 -3.54
C LEU A 42 0.07 -6.62 -4.32
N SER A 43 0.70 -7.62 -3.69
CA SER A 43 1.72 -8.45 -4.36
C SER A 43 1.12 -9.27 -5.51
N GLU A 44 -0.04 -9.89 -5.30
CA GLU A 44 -0.76 -10.63 -6.35
C GLU A 44 -1.17 -9.68 -7.49
N LEU A 45 -1.78 -8.55 -7.17
CA LEU A 45 -2.21 -7.54 -8.14
C LEU A 45 -1.04 -6.94 -8.94
N SER A 46 0.16 -6.89 -8.36
CA SER A 46 1.36 -6.38 -9.04
C SER A 46 1.79 -7.21 -10.25
N LEU A 47 1.44 -8.51 -10.29
CA LEU A 47 1.71 -9.38 -11.45
C LEU A 47 0.94 -8.91 -12.69
N ILE A 48 -0.24 -8.37 -12.51
CA ILE A 48 -1.06 -7.83 -13.59
C ILE A 48 -0.41 -6.58 -14.14
N PHE A 49 0.09 -5.70 -13.28
CA PHE A 49 0.86 -4.53 -13.70
C PHE A 49 2.12 -4.91 -14.47
N LYS A 50 2.84 -5.97 -14.04
CA LYS A 50 3.99 -6.49 -14.78
C LYS A 50 3.63 -6.83 -16.22
N ASN A 51 2.54 -7.57 -16.40
CA ASN A 51 2.11 -8.07 -17.69
C ASN A 51 1.52 -6.96 -18.58
N GLU A 52 0.59 -6.16 -18.06
CA GLU A 52 -0.08 -5.08 -18.79
C GLU A 52 0.88 -3.97 -19.24
N LEU A 53 1.89 -3.67 -18.43
CA LEU A 53 2.86 -2.62 -18.71
C LEU A 53 4.16 -3.13 -19.36
N ASN A 54 4.26 -4.43 -19.62
CA ASN A 54 5.49 -5.07 -20.12
C ASN A 54 6.72 -4.62 -19.32
N MET A 55 6.61 -4.65 -17.98
CA MET A 55 7.67 -4.18 -17.11
C MET A 55 8.92 -5.05 -17.26
N ASN A 56 10.09 -4.40 -17.36
CA ASN A 56 11.33 -5.13 -17.23
C ASN A 56 11.49 -5.70 -15.81
N GLU A 57 12.34 -6.71 -15.67
CA GLU A 57 12.49 -7.46 -14.41
C GLU A 57 12.96 -6.56 -13.26
N ASP A 58 13.90 -5.65 -13.49
CA ASP A 58 14.42 -4.75 -12.45
C ASP A 58 13.34 -3.82 -11.89
N ASN A 59 12.50 -3.24 -12.74
CA ASN A 59 11.40 -2.40 -12.31
C ASN A 59 10.34 -3.20 -11.56
N TYR A 60 10.04 -4.41 -12.03
CA TYR A 60 9.10 -5.29 -11.34
C TYR A 60 9.62 -5.72 -9.96
N LEU A 61 10.90 -6.11 -9.84
CA LEU A 61 11.52 -6.42 -8.56
C LEU A 61 11.48 -5.20 -7.62
N ASN A 62 11.81 -4.01 -8.10
CA ASN A 62 11.71 -2.80 -7.28
C ASN A 62 10.28 -2.51 -6.81
N LEU A 63 9.25 -2.76 -7.65
CA LEU A 63 7.84 -2.63 -7.26
C LEU A 63 7.48 -3.68 -6.19
N LYS A 64 7.84 -4.94 -6.41
CA LYS A 64 7.59 -6.05 -5.49
C LYS A 64 8.24 -5.81 -4.13
N ASP A 65 9.52 -5.41 -4.12
CA ASP A 65 10.24 -5.10 -2.88
C ASP A 65 9.61 -3.89 -2.16
N SER A 66 9.16 -2.88 -2.92
CA SER A 66 8.45 -1.74 -2.34
C SER A 66 7.13 -2.15 -1.69
N ILE A 67 6.34 -3.02 -2.34
CA ILE A 67 5.08 -3.55 -1.79
C ILE A 67 5.34 -4.28 -0.48
N ALA A 68 6.35 -5.15 -0.45
CA ALA A 68 6.65 -5.98 0.72
C ALA A 68 6.88 -5.17 2.02
N VAL A 69 7.38 -3.94 1.90
CA VAL A 69 7.78 -3.13 3.07
C VAL A 69 7.07 -1.78 3.18
N CYS A 70 6.16 -1.42 2.26
CA CYS A 70 5.60 -0.07 2.19
C CYS A 70 4.74 0.33 3.41
N LYS A 71 4.33 -0.62 4.23
CA LYS A 71 3.52 -0.41 5.44
C LYS A 71 4.27 -0.75 6.73
N ASN A 72 5.54 -1.14 6.65
CA ASN A 72 6.31 -1.59 7.81
C ASN A 72 6.55 -0.50 8.87
N ASP A 73 6.48 0.76 8.48
CA ASP A 73 6.57 1.87 9.41
C ASP A 73 5.35 2.04 10.32
N LEU A 74 4.21 1.43 9.98
CA LEU A 74 3.01 1.43 10.83
C LEU A 74 3.21 0.72 12.18
N VAL A 75 4.18 -0.17 12.29
CA VAL A 75 4.53 -0.86 13.52
C VAL A 75 5.70 -0.21 14.26
N SER A 76 6.26 0.89 13.74
CA SER A 76 7.32 1.63 14.41
C SER A 76 6.79 2.49 15.56
N GLU A 77 7.62 2.73 16.57
CA GLU A 77 7.25 3.58 17.71
C GLU A 77 7.00 5.02 17.26
N VAL A 78 7.82 5.54 16.33
CA VAL A 78 7.64 6.91 15.83
C VAL A 78 6.31 7.09 15.14
N VAL A 79 5.88 6.16 14.27
CA VAL A 79 4.60 6.31 13.54
C VAL A 79 3.40 6.04 14.44
N ARG A 80 3.55 5.20 15.46
CA ARG A 80 2.51 4.99 16.47
C ARG A 80 2.26 6.26 17.28
N GLU A 81 3.31 6.98 17.65
CA GLU A 81 3.21 8.25 18.37
C GLU A 81 2.82 9.41 17.44
N PHE A 82 3.34 9.42 16.21
CA PHE A 82 3.12 10.47 15.21
C PHE A 82 2.60 9.89 13.89
N PRO A 83 1.31 9.53 13.77
CA PRO A 83 0.75 8.88 12.58
C PRO A 83 0.89 9.70 11.28
N VAL A 84 1.02 11.02 11.39
CA VAL A 84 1.25 11.91 10.25
C VAL A 84 2.59 11.64 9.53
N LEU A 85 3.52 10.97 10.19
CA LEU A 85 4.84 10.62 9.65
C LEU A 85 4.87 9.29 8.88
N GLN A 86 3.72 8.60 8.75
CA GLN A 86 3.64 7.38 7.94
C GLN A 86 4.11 7.63 6.50
N GLY A 87 4.79 6.67 5.92
CA GLY A 87 5.46 6.80 4.62
C GLY A 87 6.78 7.56 4.71
N THR A 88 6.82 8.72 5.37
CA THR A 88 8.05 9.49 5.57
C THR A 88 9.06 8.71 6.42
N MET A 89 8.62 8.16 7.54
CA MET A 89 9.50 7.34 8.38
C MET A 89 9.88 6.04 7.68
N GLY A 90 8.95 5.42 6.96
CA GLY A 90 9.24 4.25 6.12
C GLY A 90 10.38 4.50 5.13
N TYR A 91 10.41 5.67 4.49
CA TYR A 91 11.52 6.09 3.63
C TYR A 91 12.86 6.11 4.37
N TYR A 92 12.89 6.73 5.55
CA TYR A 92 14.13 6.83 6.33
C TYR A 92 14.60 5.46 6.85
N TYR A 93 13.68 4.60 7.29
CA TYR A 93 14.01 3.25 7.74
C TYR A 93 14.53 2.38 6.60
N ALA A 94 13.87 2.40 5.44
CA ALA A 94 14.31 1.69 4.26
C ALA A 94 15.72 2.12 3.81
N ASN A 95 16.00 3.43 3.77
CA ASN A 95 17.31 3.94 3.45
C ASN A 95 18.38 3.51 4.49
N LYS A 96 18.03 3.55 5.78
CA LYS A 96 18.92 3.09 6.85
C LYS A 96 19.26 1.61 6.73
N SER A 97 18.31 0.79 6.29
CA SER A 97 18.49 -0.65 6.02
C SER A 97 19.17 -0.96 4.68
N GLY A 98 19.62 0.05 3.93
CA GLY A 98 20.34 -0.14 2.66
C GLY A 98 19.44 -0.45 1.45
N SER A 99 18.14 -0.19 1.53
CA SER A 99 17.24 -0.36 0.39
C SER A 99 17.59 0.57 -0.77
N LYS A 100 17.31 0.15 -2.00
CA LYS A 100 17.46 1.00 -3.19
C LYS A 100 16.64 2.28 -3.05
N LYS A 101 17.17 3.41 -3.52
CA LYS A 101 16.49 4.72 -3.48
C LYS A 101 15.08 4.68 -4.08
N ALA A 102 14.87 3.90 -5.15
CA ALA A 102 13.56 3.75 -5.78
C ALA A 102 12.51 3.16 -4.81
N ILE A 103 12.90 2.19 -3.99
CA ILE A 103 12.06 1.55 -2.97
C ILE A 103 11.69 2.58 -1.89
N GLY A 104 12.69 3.29 -1.35
CA GLY A 104 12.44 4.32 -0.35
C GLY A 104 11.46 5.40 -0.83
N LEU A 105 11.66 5.89 -2.07
CA LEU A 105 10.75 6.88 -2.67
C LEU A 105 9.33 6.34 -2.85
N ALA A 106 9.19 5.07 -3.25
CA ALA A 106 7.89 4.43 -3.38
C ALA A 106 7.17 4.33 -2.04
N ILE A 107 7.89 3.94 -0.97
CA ILE A 107 7.34 3.89 0.40
C ILE A 107 6.84 5.28 0.83
N ARG A 108 7.62 6.34 0.60
CA ARG A 108 7.23 7.69 0.98
C ARG A 108 6.01 8.20 0.22
N ASP A 109 5.99 7.98 -1.09
CA ASP A 109 5.08 8.69 -1.99
C ASP A 109 3.80 7.90 -2.32
N HIS A 110 3.65 6.62 -1.95
CA HIS A 110 2.47 5.82 -2.34
C HIS A 110 1.15 6.32 -1.73
N TYR A 111 1.18 7.10 -0.66
CA TYR A 111 -0.02 7.74 -0.12
C TYR A 111 -0.51 8.92 -0.96
N LYS A 112 0.38 9.52 -1.76
CA LYS A 112 0.05 10.67 -2.62
C LYS A 112 -0.93 10.29 -3.75
N PRO A 113 -1.69 11.26 -4.27
CA PRO A 113 -1.89 12.59 -3.69
C PRO A 113 -2.81 12.53 -2.45
N TYR A 114 -2.49 13.29 -1.42
CA TYR A 114 -3.32 13.41 -0.22
C TYR A 114 -4.58 14.26 -0.43
N GLY A 115 -4.59 15.05 -1.48
CA GLY A 115 -5.72 15.94 -1.83
C GLY A 115 -5.51 16.64 -3.18
N PRO A 116 -6.45 17.53 -3.56
CA PRO A 116 -6.42 18.18 -4.88
C PRO A 116 -5.17 19.05 -5.13
N SER A 117 -4.63 19.67 -4.09
CA SER A 117 -3.44 20.53 -4.16
C SER A 117 -2.11 19.79 -4.01
N ASP A 118 -2.14 18.51 -3.64
CA ASP A 118 -0.91 17.73 -3.49
C ASP A 118 -0.40 17.25 -4.86
N SER A 119 0.91 16.98 -4.97
CA SER A 119 1.52 16.43 -6.17
C SER A 119 1.28 14.93 -6.29
N CYS A 120 1.22 14.41 -7.51
CA CYS A 120 1.31 12.97 -7.74
C CYS A 120 2.70 12.42 -7.39
N PRO A 121 2.82 11.09 -7.13
CA PRO A 121 4.12 10.47 -6.91
C PRO A 121 5.07 10.71 -8.08
N SER A 122 6.35 10.98 -7.79
CA SER A 122 7.32 11.47 -8.78
C SER A 122 7.96 10.38 -9.64
N THR A 123 7.94 9.12 -9.22
CA THR A 123 8.57 8.00 -9.94
C THR A 123 7.52 6.99 -10.40
N ASN A 124 7.81 6.26 -11.49
CA ASN A 124 6.88 5.24 -12.01
C ASN A 124 6.56 4.18 -10.94
N ILE A 125 7.56 3.72 -10.18
CA ILE A 125 7.35 2.72 -9.11
C ILE A 125 6.44 3.28 -8.01
N SER A 126 6.65 4.54 -7.60
CA SER A 126 5.80 5.20 -6.60
C SER A 126 4.37 5.37 -7.10
N GLN A 127 4.19 5.72 -8.38
CA GLN A 127 2.89 5.85 -9.03
C GLN A 127 2.14 4.51 -9.08
N MET A 128 2.84 3.45 -9.49
CA MET A 128 2.27 2.09 -9.55
C MET A 128 1.84 1.62 -8.16
N LEU A 129 2.70 1.75 -7.15
CA LEU A 129 2.36 1.38 -5.78
C LEU A 129 1.18 2.20 -5.24
N ALA A 130 1.11 3.50 -5.54
CA ALA A 130 0.01 4.35 -5.14
C ALA A 130 -1.32 3.93 -5.80
N VAL A 131 -1.31 3.53 -7.06
CA VAL A 131 -2.50 3.04 -7.76
C VAL A 131 -2.94 1.70 -7.17
N LEU A 132 -2.02 0.75 -6.97
CA LEU A 132 -2.30 -0.55 -6.35
C LEU A 132 -2.94 -0.40 -4.97
N ASP A 133 -2.34 0.41 -4.08
CA ASP A 133 -2.83 0.63 -2.72
C ASP A 133 -4.24 1.23 -2.69
N LYS A 134 -4.52 2.18 -3.59
CA LYS A 134 -5.83 2.84 -3.70
C LYS A 134 -6.90 1.92 -4.32
N ILE A 135 -6.56 1.13 -5.34
CA ILE A 135 -7.49 0.17 -5.96
C ILE A 135 -7.88 -0.91 -4.97
N ASP A 136 -6.91 -1.53 -4.28
CA ASP A 136 -7.20 -2.53 -3.24
C ASP A 136 -8.16 -1.96 -2.19
N THR A 137 -7.92 -0.73 -1.74
CA THR A 137 -8.79 -0.07 -0.77
C THR A 137 -10.19 0.12 -1.32
N ILE A 138 -10.34 0.74 -2.51
CA ILE A 138 -11.65 1.02 -3.08
C ILE A 138 -12.44 -0.28 -3.29
N VAL A 139 -11.84 -1.27 -3.96
CA VAL A 139 -12.50 -2.55 -4.24
C VAL A 139 -12.93 -3.24 -2.95
N GLY A 140 -12.03 -3.33 -1.96
CA GLY A 140 -12.34 -3.95 -0.68
C GLY A 140 -13.55 -3.30 0.02
N PHE A 141 -13.58 -1.97 0.12
CA PHE A 141 -14.69 -1.27 0.78
C PHE A 141 -16.01 -1.37 0.00
N PHE A 142 -15.97 -1.38 -1.33
CA PHE A 142 -17.17 -1.62 -2.13
C PHE A 142 -17.71 -3.05 -1.95
N LEU A 143 -16.85 -4.06 -1.90
CA LEU A 143 -17.26 -5.45 -1.69
C LEU A 143 -17.93 -5.70 -0.33
N ILE A 144 -17.58 -4.91 0.68
CA ILE A 144 -18.22 -5.01 1.99
C ILE A 144 -19.39 -4.01 2.18
N ASN A 145 -19.87 -3.37 1.12
CA ASN A 145 -20.96 -2.38 1.13
C ASN A 145 -20.69 -1.14 1.98
N GLU A 146 -19.43 -0.74 2.12
CA GLU A 146 -19.00 0.50 2.79
C GLU A 146 -18.67 1.61 1.76
N ALA A 147 -19.45 1.66 0.68
CA ALA A 147 -19.31 2.69 -0.36
C ALA A 147 -19.63 4.09 0.21
N PRO A 148 -18.96 5.16 -0.29
CA PRO A 148 -19.22 6.51 0.18
C PRO A 148 -20.63 6.98 -0.21
N SER A 149 -21.36 7.57 0.74
CA SER A 149 -22.66 8.21 0.48
C SER A 149 -22.48 9.68 0.10
N SER A 150 -23.55 10.35 -0.31
CA SER A 150 -23.50 11.78 -0.68
C SER A 150 -22.84 12.68 0.38
N SER A 151 -23.03 12.35 1.68
CA SER A 151 -22.58 13.17 2.82
C SER A 151 -21.44 12.54 3.63
N LYS A 152 -21.12 11.24 3.43
CA LYS A 152 -20.13 10.54 4.27
C LYS A 152 -19.14 9.76 3.41
N ASP A 153 -17.86 9.91 3.72
CA ASP A 153 -16.76 9.16 3.13
C ASP A 153 -15.65 8.92 4.19
N PRO A 154 -15.95 8.09 5.20
CA PRO A 154 -15.03 7.89 6.34
C PRO A 154 -13.70 7.26 5.93
N PHE A 155 -13.67 6.56 4.80
CA PHE A 155 -12.48 5.88 4.27
C PHE A 155 -11.79 6.64 3.14
N ALA A 156 -12.25 7.86 2.84
CA ALA A 156 -11.69 8.72 1.79
C ALA A 156 -11.63 8.06 0.39
N LEU A 157 -12.63 7.22 0.06
CA LEU A 157 -12.67 6.47 -1.20
C LEU A 157 -12.78 7.38 -2.43
N ARG A 158 -13.51 8.53 -2.33
CA ARG A 158 -13.56 9.53 -3.41
C ARG A 158 -12.19 10.12 -3.69
N ARG A 159 -11.47 10.47 -2.61
CA ARG A 159 -10.10 11.00 -2.73
C ARG A 159 -9.17 9.95 -3.33
N ALA A 160 -9.30 8.69 -2.94
CA ALA A 160 -8.53 7.59 -3.53
C ALA A 160 -8.82 7.45 -5.04
N GLY A 161 -10.10 7.48 -5.45
CA GLY A 161 -10.50 7.40 -6.85
C GLY A 161 -9.98 8.58 -7.69
N LEU A 162 -10.14 9.81 -7.20
CA LEU A 162 -9.58 11.00 -7.86
C LEU A 162 -8.05 10.93 -7.93
N GLY A 163 -7.39 10.38 -6.90
CA GLY A 163 -5.95 10.15 -6.90
C GLY A 163 -5.51 9.19 -7.99
N ILE A 164 -6.23 8.09 -8.19
CA ILE A 164 -5.96 7.13 -9.29
C ILE A 164 -6.07 7.84 -10.64
N ILE A 165 -7.18 8.55 -10.87
CA ILE A 165 -7.41 9.27 -12.14
C ILE A 165 -6.27 10.25 -12.43
N ARG A 166 -5.86 11.04 -11.43
CA ARG A 166 -4.75 11.98 -11.58
C ARG A 166 -3.44 11.28 -11.90
N ILE A 167 -3.09 10.23 -11.14
CA ILE A 167 -1.84 9.47 -11.37
C ILE A 167 -1.81 8.90 -12.78
N LEU A 168 -2.92 8.32 -13.26
CA LEU A 168 -3.00 7.77 -14.61
C LEU A 168 -2.99 8.85 -15.70
N SER A 169 -3.56 10.04 -15.44
CA SER A 169 -3.58 11.15 -16.38
C SER A 169 -2.22 11.85 -16.49
N GLU A 170 -1.50 12.00 -15.38
CA GLU A 170 -0.19 12.65 -15.31
C GLU A 170 0.96 11.65 -15.56
N GLY A 171 0.71 10.36 -15.34
CA GLY A 171 1.68 9.28 -15.46
C GLY A 171 2.03 8.93 -16.90
N LYS A 172 3.17 8.25 -17.07
CA LYS A 172 3.68 7.83 -18.39
C LYS A 172 3.24 6.41 -18.79
N PHE A 173 2.40 5.77 -17.99
CA PHE A 173 1.91 4.43 -18.27
C PHE A 173 0.40 4.42 -18.47
N LYS A 174 -0.06 3.52 -19.34
CA LYS A 174 -1.49 3.36 -19.63
C LYS A 174 -1.97 2.03 -19.05
N LEU A 175 -2.96 2.09 -18.18
CA LEU A 175 -3.61 0.94 -17.60
C LEU A 175 -5.09 0.91 -17.97
N LYS A 176 -5.60 -0.27 -18.28
CA LYS A 176 -7.04 -0.52 -18.41
C LYS A 176 -7.64 -0.68 -17.02
N LEU A 177 -8.19 0.41 -16.49
CA LEU A 177 -8.69 0.45 -15.11
C LEU A 177 -9.75 -0.63 -14.83
N SER A 178 -10.63 -0.94 -15.79
CA SER A 178 -11.63 -2.02 -15.65
C SER A 178 -10.99 -3.37 -15.35
N GLN A 179 -9.96 -3.73 -16.11
CA GLN A 179 -9.26 -5.01 -15.95
C GLN A 179 -8.59 -5.13 -14.57
N ILE A 180 -8.02 -4.04 -14.07
CA ILE A 180 -7.37 -4.04 -12.76
C ILE A 180 -8.41 -4.13 -11.63
N ILE A 181 -9.56 -3.47 -11.79
CA ILE A 181 -10.66 -3.57 -10.84
C ILE A 181 -11.21 -4.99 -10.79
N GLU A 182 -11.43 -5.63 -11.96
CA GLU A 182 -11.85 -7.02 -12.07
C GLU A 182 -10.87 -7.94 -11.33
N SER A 183 -9.59 -7.83 -11.63
CA SER A 183 -8.56 -8.64 -10.99
C SER A 183 -8.46 -8.41 -9.48
N ALA A 184 -8.58 -7.17 -9.02
CA ALA A 184 -8.61 -6.89 -7.59
C ALA A 184 -9.85 -7.51 -6.92
N THR A 185 -10.98 -7.54 -7.62
CA THR A 185 -12.21 -8.18 -7.14
C THR A 185 -12.03 -9.69 -7.01
N ASP A 186 -11.44 -10.34 -8.02
CA ASP A 186 -11.17 -11.78 -8.02
C ASP A 186 -10.23 -12.16 -6.87
N ILE A 187 -9.15 -11.41 -6.68
CA ILE A 187 -8.21 -11.62 -5.56
C ILE A 187 -8.93 -11.55 -4.19
N TYR A 188 -9.84 -10.61 -4.00
CA TYR A 188 -10.62 -10.54 -2.75
C TYR A 188 -11.56 -11.73 -2.59
N ILE A 189 -12.20 -12.19 -3.66
CA ILE A 189 -13.13 -13.33 -3.65
C ILE A 189 -12.38 -14.61 -3.31
N ASP A 190 -11.25 -14.87 -3.98
CA ASP A 190 -10.44 -16.07 -3.79
C ASP A 190 -9.86 -16.15 -2.37
N ASN A 191 -9.32 -15.02 -1.85
CA ASN A 191 -8.83 -14.94 -0.48
C ASN A 191 -9.96 -15.15 0.55
N THR A 192 -11.19 -14.68 0.27
CA THR A 192 -12.36 -14.89 1.15
C THR A 192 -12.80 -16.33 1.17
N ILE A 193 -12.81 -17.03 0.04
CA ILE A 193 -13.12 -18.46 -0.07
C ILE A 193 -12.09 -19.27 0.73
N THR A 194 -10.80 -18.98 0.52
CA THR A 194 -9.71 -19.65 1.23
C THR A 194 -9.81 -19.48 2.75
N LEU A 195 -10.09 -18.28 3.24
CA LEU A 195 -10.28 -18.02 4.68
C LEU A 195 -11.51 -18.75 5.26
N LYS A 196 -12.61 -18.86 4.50
CA LYS A 196 -13.80 -19.64 4.93
C LYS A 196 -13.50 -21.13 5.01
N GLN A 197 -12.75 -21.67 4.04
CA GLN A 197 -12.34 -23.07 4.02
C GLN A 197 -11.40 -23.42 5.18
N ILE A 198 -10.44 -22.55 5.51
CA ILE A 198 -9.55 -22.74 6.66
C ILE A 198 -10.35 -22.76 7.97
N LYS A 199 -11.26 -21.80 8.17
CA LYS A 199 -12.12 -21.73 9.38
C LYS A 199 -13.15 -22.87 9.50
N ALA A 200 -13.49 -23.53 8.41
CA ALA A 200 -14.39 -24.69 8.42
C ALA A 200 -13.67 -26.00 8.76
N ASN A 201 -12.34 -26.02 8.71
CA ASN A 201 -11.49 -27.18 9.00
C ASN A 201 -10.81 -27.11 10.36
N GLU A 202 -10.99 -26.02 11.12
CA GLU A 202 -10.65 -25.86 12.54
C GLU A 202 -11.83 -26.22 13.46
#